data_721d5a7df15b18e0d7409078527c17f6
#
_entry.id   721d5a7df15b18e0d7409078527c17f6
#
_cell.length_a   1.000
_cell.length_b   1.000
_cell.length_c   1.000
_cell.angle_alpha   90.00
_cell.angle_beta   90.00
_cell.angle_gamma   90.00
#
_symmetry.space_group_name_H-M   'P 1'
#
loop_
_entity.id
_entity.type
_entity.pdbx_description
1 polymer ?
#
loop_
_entity_poly.entity_id
_entity_poly.type
_entity_poly.pdbx_seq_one_letter_code
_entity_poly.pdbx_strand_id
1 'polypeptide(L)'
;MSENVLDLLNEQMNFEYESAYIYKAMSAYTDDLDLDGFTSWLDIQVEEEIMHGEGMRKFLQSVGYKPHYTAISEPKSEYSSVTEVIKEALEHEKEVTRRITHIADVARENDHRVFSFIQWYIDEQVEEEENFTKMLTRLERIGDDWHSVYMLDNELGKRGPAEAPDVNL
;
A
#
# COMPACT_ATOMS: atom_id res chain seq x y z
N MET A 1 17.14 -22.70 -10.28
CA MET A 1 15.93 -23.23 -9.61
C MET A 1 14.81 -22.27 -9.95
N SER A 2 13.65 -22.74 -10.41
CA SER A 2 12.48 -21.88 -10.62
C SER A 2 12.03 -21.33 -9.27
N GLU A 3 11.76 -20.03 -9.18
CA GLU A 3 11.19 -19.42 -7.98
C GLU A 3 9.83 -20.06 -7.66
N ASN A 4 9.59 -20.37 -6.40
CA ASN A 4 8.30 -20.89 -5.98
C ASN A 4 7.32 -19.69 -5.83
N VAL A 5 6.31 -19.64 -6.68
CA VAL A 5 5.36 -18.53 -6.70
C VAL A 5 4.57 -18.38 -5.40
N LEU A 6 4.34 -19.47 -4.66
CA LEU A 6 3.68 -19.38 -3.34
C LEU A 6 4.59 -18.77 -2.28
N ASP A 7 5.91 -19.02 -2.37
CA ASP A 7 6.89 -18.34 -1.49
C ASP A 7 6.94 -16.85 -1.80
N LEU A 8 6.96 -16.46 -3.09
CA LEU A 8 6.91 -15.05 -3.50
C LEU A 8 5.62 -14.36 -2.99
N LEU A 9 4.48 -15.05 -3.08
CA LEU A 9 3.21 -14.51 -2.57
C LEU A 9 3.23 -14.38 -1.03
N ASN A 10 3.86 -15.31 -0.32
CA ASN A 10 4.03 -15.20 1.12
C ASN A 10 4.97 -14.04 1.52
N GLU A 11 6.02 -13.79 0.75
CA GLU A 11 6.88 -12.61 0.93
C GLU A 11 6.10 -11.32 0.70
N GLN A 12 5.25 -11.28 -0.33
CA GLN A 12 4.41 -10.12 -0.60
C GLN A 12 3.37 -9.91 0.50
N MET A 13 2.73 -10.95 1.00
CA MET A 13 1.84 -10.87 2.17
C MET A 13 2.51 -10.14 3.35
N ASN A 14 3.75 -10.51 3.67
CA ASN A 14 4.51 -9.84 4.73
C ASN A 14 4.86 -8.39 4.36
N PHE A 15 5.11 -8.12 3.09
CA PHE A 15 5.40 -6.76 2.61
C PHE A 15 4.17 -5.84 2.71
N GLU A 16 2.94 -6.35 2.52
CA GLU A 16 1.72 -5.59 2.76
C GLU A 16 1.57 -5.19 4.25
N TYR A 17 1.87 -6.09 5.18
CA TYR A 17 1.90 -5.74 6.61
C TYR A 17 3.01 -4.73 6.94
N GLU A 18 4.17 -4.82 6.30
CA GLU A 18 5.25 -3.82 6.42
C GLU A 18 4.79 -2.47 5.85
N SER A 19 4.07 -2.47 4.71
CA SER A 19 3.44 -1.26 4.14
C SER A 19 2.50 -0.60 5.12
N ALA A 20 1.64 -1.37 5.78
CA ALA A 20 0.74 -0.86 6.82
C ALA A 20 1.52 -0.16 7.95
N TYR A 21 2.64 -0.72 8.37
CA TYR A 21 3.47 -0.15 9.43
C TYR A 21 4.18 1.13 8.98
N ILE A 22 4.63 1.19 7.72
CA ILE A 22 5.19 2.41 7.10
C ILE A 22 4.13 3.52 7.09
N TYR A 23 2.91 3.24 6.62
CA TYR A 23 1.82 4.21 6.60
C TYR A 23 1.39 4.64 8.00
N LYS A 24 1.50 3.77 9.00
CA LYS A 24 1.24 4.14 10.41
C LYS A 24 2.23 5.18 10.92
N ALA A 25 3.52 5.04 10.58
CA ALA A 25 4.53 6.03 10.91
C ALA A 25 4.31 7.37 10.17
N MET A 26 3.90 7.32 8.90
CA MET A 26 3.53 8.51 8.11
C MET A 26 2.29 9.22 8.70
N SER A 27 1.28 8.46 9.13
CA SER A 27 0.08 8.99 9.79
C SER A 27 0.45 9.73 11.08
N ALA A 28 1.30 9.15 11.93
CA ALA A 28 1.76 9.79 13.15
C ALA A 28 2.49 11.11 12.86
N TYR A 29 3.30 11.17 11.81
CA TYR A 29 3.98 12.40 11.40
C TYR A 29 2.99 13.50 10.98
N THR A 30 1.95 13.17 10.20
CA THR A 30 0.95 14.16 9.77
C THR A 30 0.06 14.62 10.93
N ASP A 31 -0.20 13.75 11.91
CA ASP A 31 -0.92 14.09 13.13
C ASP A 31 -0.14 15.12 13.97
N ASP A 32 1.17 14.96 14.10
CA ASP A 32 2.05 15.93 14.75
C ASP A 32 2.07 17.32 14.06
N LEU A 33 1.66 17.39 12.78
CA LEU A 33 1.50 18.65 12.04
C LEU A 33 0.08 19.25 12.10
N ASP A 34 -0.82 18.67 12.90
CA ASP A 34 -2.24 19.03 12.93
C ASP A 34 -2.93 18.96 11.55
N LEU A 35 -2.56 17.95 10.75
CA LEU A 35 -3.14 17.65 9.43
C LEU A 35 -4.10 16.46 9.53
N ASP A 36 -5.26 16.68 10.14
CA ASP A 36 -6.25 15.64 10.46
C ASP A 36 -6.74 14.87 9.21
N GLY A 37 -6.87 15.56 8.09
CA GLY A 37 -7.32 14.95 6.83
C GLY A 37 -6.29 14.02 6.22
N PHE A 38 -5.01 14.41 6.19
CA PHE A 38 -3.91 13.53 5.79
C PHE A 38 -3.80 12.33 6.73
N THR A 39 -3.90 12.57 8.03
CA THR A 39 -3.83 11.53 9.06
C THR A 39 -4.95 10.50 8.86
N SER A 40 -6.19 10.95 8.71
CA SER A 40 -7.35 10.08 8.44
C SER A 40 -7.16 9.30 7.13
N TRP A 41 -6.68 9.95 6.07
CA TRP A 41 -6.45 9.31 4.78
C TRP A 41 -5.40 8.19 4.88
N LEU A 42 -4.29 8.46 5.60
CA LEU A 42 -3.22 7.48 5.83
C LEU A 42 -3.65 6.35 6.78
N ASP A 43 -4.48 6.62 7.79
CA ASP A 43 -5.03 5.57 8.66
C ASP A 43 -5.92 4.60 7.88
N ILE A 44 -6.70 5.10 6.91
CA ILE A 44 -7.47 4.24 6.00
C ILE A 44 -6.53 3.42 5.11
N GLN A 45 -5.43 4.02 4.64
CA GLN A 45 -4.40 3.29 3.89
C GLN A 45 -3.80 2.14 4.72
N VAL A 46 -3.54 2.35 6.00
CA VAL A 46 -3.09 1.28 6.92
C VAL A 46 -4.08 0.11 6.93
N GLU A 47 -5.37 0.40 7.01
CA GLU A 47 -6.42 -0.64 7.00
C GLU A 47 -6.44 -1.41 5.67
N GLU A 48 -6.29 -0.72 4.54
CA GLU A 48 -6.23 -1.35 3.21
C GLU A 48 -5.04 -2.29 3.08
N GLU A 49 -3.85 -1.88 3.49
CA GLU A 49 -2.66 -2.74 3.45
C GLU A 49 -2.81 -4.01 4.31
N ILE A 50 -3.45 -3.89 5.48
CA ILE A 50 -3.78 -5.06 6.31
C ILE A 50 -4.76 -5.98 5.56
N MET A 51 -5.78 -5.43 4.91
CA MET A 51 -6.73 -6.21 4.12
C MET A 51 -6.09 -6.89 2.92
N HIS A 52 -5.12 -6.22 2.25
CA HIS A 52 -4.32 -6.81 1.17
C HIS A 52 -3.54 -8.03 1.66
N GLY A 53 -2.83 -7.90 2.78
CA GLY A 53 -2.11 -9.01 3.40
C GLY A 53 -3.03 -10.15 3.82
N GLU A 54 -4.20 -9.85 4.39
CA GLU A 54 -5.20 -10.85 4.79
C GLU A 54 -5.81 -11.59 3.58
N GLY A 55 -6.02 -10.92 2.47
CA GLY A 55 -6.44 -11.55 1.21
C GLY A 55 -5.42 -12.58 0.72
N MET A 56 -4.13 -12.22 0.70
CA MET A 56 -3.04 -13.14 0.34
C MET A 56 -2.93 -14.31 1.32
N ARG A 57 -3.04 -14.05 2.63
CA ARG A 57 -3.02 -15.10 3.66
C ARG A 57 -4.13 -16.14 3.42
N LYS A 58 -5.35 -15.68 3.20
CA LYS A 58 -6.50 -16.57 2.96
C LYS A 58 -6.30 -17.41 1.69
N PHE A 59 -5.84 -16.78 0.61
CA PHE A 59 -5.56 -17.48 -0.63
C PHE A 59 -4.48 -18.56 -0.43
N LEU A 60 -3.35 -18.23 0.20
CA LEU A 60 -2.27 -19.19 0.48
C LEU A 60 -2.80 -20.42 1.23
N GLN A 61 -3.61 -20.19 2.28
CA GLN A 61 -4.22 -21.30 3.04
C GLN A 61 -5.20 -22.12 2.18
N SER A 62 -5.97 -21.47 1.30
CA SER A 62 -6.95 -22.17 0.44
C SER A 62 -6.29 -23.12 -0.56
N VAL A 63 -5.05 -22.83 -0.97
CA VAL A 63 -4.27 -23.71 -1.86
C VAL A 63 -3.34 -24.68 -1.11
N GLY A 64 -3.46 -24.74 0.23
CA GLY A 64 -2.71 -25.69 1.08
C GLY A 64 -1.32 -25.21 1.48
N TYR A 65 -0.98 -23.96 1.24
CA TYR A 65 0.26 -23.36 1.71
C TYR A 65 0.13 -22.87 3.15
N LYS A 66 1.13 -23.11 3.98
CA LYS A 66 1.16 -22.61 5.36
C LYS A 66 1.88 -21.25 5.40
N PRO A 67 1.14 -20.12 5.61
CA PRO A 67 1.77 -18.81 5.66
C PRO A 67 2.80 -18.69 6.78
N HIS A 68 3.89 -18.00 6.49
CA HIS A 68 4.94 -17.66 7.44
C HIS A 68 5.01 -16.16 7.62
N TYR A 69 5.01 -15.70 8.87
CA TYR A 69 5.19 -14.30 9.22
C TYR A 69 6.65 -14.02 9.53
N THR A 70 7.17 -12.96 8.96
CA THR A 70 8.56 -12.52 9.11
C THR A 70 8.64 -11.25 9.96
N ALA A 71 9.84 -10.86 10.35
CA ALA A 71 10.03 -9.59 11.06
C ALA A 71 9.69 -8.40 10.16
N ILE A 72 9.09 -7.37 10.74
CA ILE A 72 8.83 -6.08 10.10
C ILE A 72 9.95 -5.12 10.50
N SER A 73 10.51 -4.43 9.50
CA SER A 73 11.56 -3.44 9.72
C SER A 73 11.04 -2.19 10.43
N GLU A 74 11.89 -1.53 11.22
CA GLU A 74 11.57 -0.23 11.78
C GLU A 74 11.33 0.79 10.66
N PRO A 75 10.14 1.43 10.59
CA PRO A 75 9.85 2.41 9.55
C PRO A 75 10.51 3.75 9.84
N LYS A 76 10.73 4.55 8.80
CA LYS A 76 11.10 5.96 8.93
C LYS A 76 9.97 6.70 9.66
N SER A 77 10.31 7.54 10.64
CA SER A 77 9.35 8.34 11.41
C SER A 77 9.53 9.84 11.25
N GLU A 78 10.68 10.30 10.74
CA GLU A 78 11.02 11.70 10.57
C GLU A 78 11.04 12.08 9.09
N TYR A 79 10.32 13.15 8.75
CA TYR A 79 10.22 13.70 7.41
C TYR A 79 10.45 15.21 7.44
N SER A 80 10.88 15.79 6.33
CA SER A 80 11.10 17.24 6.20
C SER A 80 9.79 18.01 5.93
N SER A 81 8.78 17.34 5.35
CA SER A 81 7.50 17.94 4.97
C SER A 81 6.46 16.87 4.66
N VAL A 82 5.19 17.26 4.60
CA VAL A 82 4.11 16.39 4.12
C VAL A 82 4.32 15.99 2.65
N THR A 83 4.93 16.87 1.85
CA THR A 83 5.28 16.56 0.46
C THR A 83 6.29 15.41 0.37
N GLU A 84 7.28 15.37 1.26
CA GLU A 84 8.22 14.24 1.33
C GLU A 84 7.51 12.94 1.71
N VAL A 85 6.58 12.98 2.67
CA VAL A 85 5.76 11.81 3.04
C VAL A 85 5.07 11.22 1.82
N ILE A 86 4.36 12.05 1.06
CA ILE A 86 3.60 11.58 -0.11
C ILE A 86 4.52 11.13 -1.25
N LYS A 87 5.66 11.78 -1.42
CA LYS A 87 6.67 11.34 -2.39
C LYS A 87 7.23 9.95 -2.05
N GLU A 88 7.57 9.71 -0.80
CA GLU A 88 8.06 8.41 -0.35
C GLU A 88 6.97 7.34 -0.40
N ALA A 89 5.71 7.69 -0.10
CA ALA A 89 4.57 6.81 -0.27
C ALA A 89 4.41 6.37 -1.74
N LEU A 90 4.50 7.29 -2.70
CA LEU A 90 4.45 6.96 -4.13
C LEU A 90 5.59 6.01 -4.54
N GLU A 91 6.83 6.27 -4.09
CA GLU A 91 7.96 5.38 -4.40
C GLU A 91 7.77 3.99 -3.77
N HIS A 92 7.16 3.93 -2.58
CA HIS A 92 6.80 2.66 -1.94
C HIS A 92 5.76 1.89 -2.77
N GLU A 93 4.70 2.55 -3.26
CA GLU A 93 3.68 1.91 -4.10
C GLU A 93 4.26 1.40 -5.43
N LYS A 94 5.21 2.12 -6.02
CA LYS A 94 5.93 1.62 -7.21
C LYS A 94 6.72 0.35 -6.92
N GLU A 95 7.30 0.22 -5.73
CA GLU A 95 7.95 -1.03 -5.33
C GLU A 95 6.93 -2.15 -5.13
N VAL A 96 5.78 -1.87 -4.52
CA VAL A 96 4.67 -2.84 -4.42
C VAL A 96 4.25 -3.30 -5.82
N THR A 97 4.02 -2.38 -6.75
CA THR A 97 3.67 -2.69 -8.15
C THR A 97 4.70 -3.58 -8.81
N ARG A 98 5.99 -3.29 -8.64
CA ARG A 98 7.09 -4.10 -9.19
C ARG A 98 7.03 -5.53 -8.67
N ARG A 99 6.81 -5.71 -7.37
CA ARG A 99 6.73 -7.03 -6.73
C ARG A 99 5.49 -7.81 -7.19
N ILE A 100 4.34 -7.17 -7.23
CA ILE A 100 3.07 -7.77 -7.71
C ILE A 100 3.21 -8.20 -9.18
N THR A 101 3.81 -7.36 -10.03
CA THR A 101 4.05 -7.68 -11.45
C THR A 101 4.98 -8.88 -11.60
N HIS A 102 6.04 -8.94 -10.79
CA HIS A 102 6.97 -10.08 -10.79
C HIS A 102 6.25 -11.39 -10.41
N ILE A 103 5.40 -11.36 -9.38
CA ILE A 103 4.59 -12.53 -8.99
C ILE A 103 3.69 -12.96 -10.15
N ALA A 104 3.04 -12.02 -10.83
CA ALA A 104 2.16 -12.33 -11.96
C ALA A 104 2.94 -12.97 -13.13
N ASP A 105 4.14 -12.48 -13.43
CA ASP A 105 5.00 -13.05 -14.49
C ASP A 105 5.43 -14.47 -14.17
N VAL A 106 5.86 -14.76 -12.94
CA VAL A 106 6.21 -16.11 -12.50
C VAL A 106 4.98 -17.02 -12.49
N ALA A 107 3.85 -16.51 -11.98
CA ALA A 107 2.60 -17.27 -11.88
C ALA A 107 2.04 -17.68 -13.24
N ARG A 108 2.15 -16.83 -14.24
CA ARG A 108 1.65 -17.08 -15.60
C ARG A 108 2.12 -18.42 -16.17
N GLU A 109 3.37 -18.78 -15.88
CA GLU A 109 3.99 -19.98 -16.39
C GLU A 109 3.91 -21.18 -15.42
N ASN A 110 3.71 -20.92 -14.12
CA ASN A 110 3.87 -21.94 -13.10
C ASN A 110 2.60 -22.29 -12.31
N ASP A 111 1.70 -21.32 -12.08
CA ASP A 111 0.46 -21.54 -11.32
C ASP A 111 -0.66 -20.57 -11.74
N HIS A 112 -1.57 -21.06 -12.56
CA HIS A 112 -2.71 -20.27 -13.04
C HIS A 112 -3.66 -19.81 -11.94
N ARG A 113 -3.69 -20.45 -10.76
CA ARG A 113 -4.52 -20.02 -9.62
C ARG A 113 -3.97 -18.73 -9.02
N VAL A 114 -2.65 -18.68 -8.80
CA VAL A 114 -1.96 -17.47 -8.35
C VAL A 114 -2.07 -16.38 -9.42
N PHE A 115 -1.89 -16.75 -10.71
CA PHE A 115 -2.02 -15.78 -11.81
C PHE A 115 -3.41 -15.13 -11.84
N SER A 116 -4.48 -15.90 -11.66
CA SER A 116 -5.84 -15.37 -11.57
C SER A 116 -6.07 -14.51 -10.33
N PHE A 117 -5.57 -14.96 -9.19
CA PHE A 117 -5.70 -14.25 -7.91
C PHE A 117 -5.02 -12.88 -7.92
N ILE A 118 -3.80 -12.80 -8.47
CA ILE A 118 -2.98 -11.59 -8.40
C ILE A 118 -3.48 -10.46 -9.33
N GLN A 119 -4.39 -10.74 -10.28
CA GLN A 119 -4.91 -9.73 -11.22
C GLN A 119 -5.61 -8.58 -10.49
N TRP A 120 -6.39 -8.87 -9.46
CA TRP A 120 -7.01 -7.83 -8.65
C TRP A 120 -5.97 -6.85 -8.07
N TYR A 121 -4.86 -7.38 -7.55
CA TYR A 121 -3.78 -6.54 -6.99
C TYR A 121 -3.06 -5.72 -8.05
N ILE A 122 -2.97 -6.20 -9.29
CA ILE A 122 -2.42 -5.41 -10.41
C ILE A 122 -3.32 -4.20 -10.69
N ASP A 123 -4.63 -4.42 -10.75
CA ASP A 123 -5.61 -3.36 -10.98
C ASP A 123 -5.60 -2.35 -9.82
N GLU A 124 -5.53 -2.83 -8.59
CA GLU A 124 -5.43 -2.01 -7.37
C GLU A 124 -4.18 -1.10 -7.42
N GLN A 125 -3.02 -1.63 -7.81
CA GLN A 125 -1.79 -0.84 -7.90
C GLN A 125 -1.88 0.33 -8.90
N VAL A 126 -2.70 0.23 -9.94
CA VAL A 126 -2.98 1.36 -10.84
C VAL A 126 -3.64 2.50 -10.06
N GLU A 127 -4.61 2.19 -9.21
CA GLU A 127 -5.31 3.19 -8.38
C GLU A 127 -4.39 3.77 -7.30
N GLU A 128 -3.60 2.92 -6.64
CA GLU A 128 -2.67 3.34 -5.59
C GLU A 128 -1.65 4.35 -6.12
N GLU A 129 -0.98 4.04 -7.23
CA GLU A 129 -0.02 4.97 -7.84
C GLU A 129 -0.71 6.24 -8.35
N GLU A 130 -1.92 6.15 -8.90
CA GLU A 130 -2.69 7.30 -9.37
C GLU A 130 -3.03 8.24 -8.20
N ASN A 131 -3.51 7.71 -7.08
CA ASN A 131 -3.90 8.47 -5.90
C ASN A 131 -2.71 9.26 -5.33
N PHE A 132 -1.58 8.60 -5.10
CA PHE A 132 -0.38 9.27 -4.59
C PHE A 132 0.23 10.24 -5.61
N THR A 133 0.20 9.92 -6.90
CA THR A 133 0.67 10.83 -7.96
C THR A 133 -0.14 12.12 -8.01
N LYS A 134 -1.47 12.03 -7.95
CA LYS A 134 -2.36 13.20 -7.91
C LYS A 134 -2.11 14.05 -6.67
N MET A 135 -1.97 13.42 -5.52
CA MET A 135 -1.71 14.10 -4.25
C MET A 135 -0.36 14.81 -4.27
N LEU A 136 0.70 14.14 -4.72
CA LEU A 136 2.03 14.71 -4.85
C LEU A 136 2.05 15.91 -5.81
N THR A 137 1.43 15.78 -6.98
CA THR A 137 1.32 16.86 -7.96
C THR A 137 0.65 18.11 -7.36
N ARG A 138 -0.41 17.91 -6.59
CA ARG A 138 -1.12 19.02 -5.91
C ARG A 138 -0.24 19.68 -4.85
N LEU A 139 0.44 18.89 -4.02
CA LEU A 139 1.36 19.40 -3.00
C LEU A 139 2.53 20.18 -3.61
N GLU A 140 3.11 19.70 -4.70
CA GLU A 140 4.19 20.40 -5.41
C GLU A 140 3.73 21.75 -5.97
N ARG A 141 2.49 21.84 -6.47
CA ARG A 141 1.89 23.11 -6.96
C ARG A 141 1.55 24.07 -5.83
N ILE A 142 1.14 23.57 -4.69
CA ILE A 142 0.81 24.36 -3.49
C ILE A 142 2.08 25.00 -2.92
N GLY A 143 3.21 24.28 -2.92
CA GLY A 143 4.45 24.72 -2.29
C GLY A 143 4.28 24.93 -0.78
N ASP A 144 4.72 26.08 -0.25
CA ASP A 144 4.72 26.39 1.19
C ASP A 144 3.46 27.15 1.65
N ASP A 145 2.40 27.21 0.83
CA ASP A 145 1.15 27.89 1.19
C ASP A 145 0.28 27.01 2.10
N TRP A 146 0.37 27.22 3.40
CA TRP A 146 -0.39 26.49 4.41
C TRP A 146 -1.91 26.60 4.26
N HIS A 147 -2.43 27.72 3.75
CA HIS A 147 -3.87 27.84 3.49
C HIS A 147 -4.32 26.77 2.47
N SER A 148 -3.59 26.63 1.38
CA SER A 148 -3.87 25.62 0.36
C SER A 148 -3.60 24.20 0.84
N VAL A 149 -2.61 23.99 1.72
CA VAL A 149 -2.38 22.68 2.37
C VAL A 149 -3.61 22.29 3.20
N TYR A 150 -4.17 23.20 4.03
CA TYR A 150 -5.36 22.90 4.81
C TYR A 150 -6.61 22.70 3.96
N MET A 151 -6.72 23.36 2.80
CA MET A 151 -7.81 23.06 1.86
C MET A 151 -7.71 21.62 1.32
N LEU A 152 -6.53 21.18 0.94
CA LEU A 152 -6.28 19.80 0.52
C LEU A 152 -6.55 18.82 1.67
N ASP A 153 -6.08 19.14 2.87
CA ASP A 153 -6.32 18.35 4.08
C ASP A 153 -7.82 18.11 4.33
N ASN A 154 -8.62 19.15 4.26
CA ASN A 154 -10.08 19.03 4.39
C ASN A 154 -10.71 18.12 3.33
N GLU A 155 -10.21 18.15 2.10
CA GLU A 155 -10.68 17.26 1.05
C GLU A 155 -10.30 15.81 1.32
N LEU A 156 -9.05 15.56 1.75
CA LEU A 156 -8.56 14.22 2.06
C LEU A 156 -9.29 13.56 3.25
N GLY A 157 -9.73 14.37 4.21
CA GLY A 157 -10.53 13.90 5.35
C GLY A 157 -11.90 13.34 4.98
N LYS A 158 -12.34 13.48 3.72
CA LYS A 158 -13.60 12.93 3.20
C LYS A 158 -13.47 11.53 2.59
N ARG A 159 -12.27 10.95 2.59
CA ARG A 159 -12.06 9.58 2.10
C ARG A 159 -13.01 8.60 2.82
N GLY A 160 -13.66 7.73 2.04
CA GLY A 160 -14.49 6.65 2.56
C GLY A 160 -13.69 5.53 3.24
N PRO A 161 -14.36 4.53 3.82
CA PRO A 161 -13.71 3.42 4.50
C PRO A 161 -12.82 2.61 3.53
N ALA A 162 -11.87 1.88 4.12
CA ALA A 162 -11.02 0.95 3.38
C ALA A 162 -11.85 -0.14 2.68
N GLU A 163 -11.42 -0.52 1.48
CA GLU A 163 -12.07 -1.54 0.67
C GLU A 163 -11.24 -2.83 0.69
N ALA A 164 -11.89 -3.94 1.01
CA ALA A 164 -11.26 -5.25 0.99
C ALA A 164 -11.11 -5.77 -0.45
N PRO A 165 -10.07 -6.58 -0.74
CA PRO A 165 -9.93 -7.24 -2.03
C PRO A 165 -11.17 -8.01 -2.42
N ASP A 166 -11.72 -7.74 -3.63
CA ASP A 166 -12.81 -8.52 -4.22
C ASP A 166 -12.22 -9.76 -4.92
N VAL A 167 -11.71 -10.66 -4.10
CA VAL A 167 -11.17 -11.93 -4.54
C VAL A 167 -12.10 -13.04 -4.08
N ASN A 168 -12.70 -13.75 -5.03
CA ASN A 168 -13.53 -14.92 -4.74
C ASN A 168 -12.63 -16.06 -4.22
N LEU A 169 -12.63 -16.29 -2.92
CA LEU A 169 -11.93 -17.37 -2.22
C LEU A 169 -12.88 -18.50 -1.85
#